data_95a9e68c4171e1c9a7256ce48c91222b
#
_entry.id   95a9e68c4171e1c9a7256ce48c91222b
#
_cell.length_a   1.000
_cell.length_b   1.000
_cell.length_c   1.000
_cell.angle_alpha   90.00
_cell.angle_beta   90.00
_cell.angle_gamma   90.00
#
_symmetry.space_group_name_H-M   'P 1'
#
loop_
_entity.id
_entity.type
_entity.pdbx_description
1 polymer ?
#
loop_
_entity_poly.entity_id
_entity_poly.type
_entity_poly.pdbx_seq_one_letter_code
_entity_poly.pdbx_strand_id
1 'polypeptide(L)'
;TRKTTPGLRYLEKEAVKIGGGMNHRIGLFDMNLLKDNHVDFAGGIPAALTRARDYCKEKGKHLRIEIETRNEDEIREALATGIPDRIMLDNFTPERTRKAVELIRGWEKENGKHIEIESSGGITLDTIRDYALCGVDFVSVGALTHSVKSLDMSFKAVKE
;
A
#
# COMPACT_ATOMS: atom_id res chain seq x y z
N THR A 1 -0.99 -0.37 -6.91
CA THR A 1 -2.07 -1.35 -7.12
C THR A 1 -1.99 -2.01 -8.48
N ARG A 2 -2.71 -3.12 -8.64
CA ARG A 2 -2.92 -3.80 -9.93
C ARG A 2 -4.24 -3.42 -10.62
N LYS A 3 -4.96 -2.43 -10.09
CA LYS A 3 -6.18 -1.89 -10.69
C LYS A 3 -5.80 -0.96 -11.86
N THR A 4 -5.56 -1.56 -13.02
CA THR A 4 -5.14 -0.89 -14.26
C THR A 4 -6.04 -1.34 -15.41
N THR A 5 -6.12 -0.54 -16.46
CA THR A 5 -6.81 -0.92 -17.69
C THR A 5 -6.17 -2.17 -18.30
N PRO A 6 -6.94 -3.18 -18.73
CA PRO A 6 -6.39 -4.36 -19.40
C PRO A 6 -5.44 -3.99 -20.55
N GLY A 7 -4.24 -4.57 -20.53
CA GLY A 7 -3.21 -4.29 -21.53
C GLY A 7 -2.41 -3.00 -21.33
N LEU A 8 -2.87 -2.03 -20.51
CA LEU A 8 -2.24 -0.72 -20.36
C LEU A 8 -1.43 -0.54 -19.08
N ARG A 9 -1.28 -1.57 -18.24
CA ARG A 9 -0.63 -1.47 -16.93
C ARG A 9 0.74 -0.80 -16.97
N TYR A 10 1.55 -1.15 -17.93
CA TYR A 10 2.90 -0.58 -18.06
C TYR A 10 2.83 0.94 -18.29
N LEU A 11 2.02 1.37 -19.26
CA LEU A 11 1.87 2.79 -19.59
C LEU A 11 1.28 3.60 -18.44
N GLU A 12 0.24 3.08 -17.79
CA GLU A 12 -0.39 3.75 -16.64
C GLU A 12 0.58 3.88 -15.46
N LYS A 13 1.40 2.86 -15.21
CA LYS A 13 2.42 2.91 -14.17
C LYS A 13 3.59 3.83 -14.51
N GLU A 14 4.00 3.91 -15.77
CA GLU A 14 4.99 4.90 -16.22
C GLU A 14 4.42 6.33 -16.10
N ALA A 15 3.16 6.55 -16.44
CA ALA A 15 2.51 7.85 -16.25
C ALA A 15 2.52 8.31 -14.78
N VAL A 16 2.29 7.40 -13.83
CA VAL A 16 2.41 7.70 -12.38
C VAL A 16 3.82 8.17 -12.03
N LYS A 17 4.87 7.51 -12.53
CA LYS A 17 6.25 7.92 -12.28
C LYS A 17 6.58 9.28 -12.92
N ILE A 18 6.18 9.48 -14.17
CA ILE A 18 6.38 10.75 -14.90
C ILE A 18 5.72 11.90 -14.15
N GLY A 19 4.55 11.65 -13.56
CA GLY A 19 3.83 12.61 -12.71
C GLY A 19 4.44 12.82 -11.32
N GLY A 20 5.58 12.17 -11.00
CA GLY A 20 6.26 12.28 -9.71
C GLY A 20 5.72 11.37 -8.62
N GLY A 21 4.78 10.48 -8.94
CA GLY A 21 4.26 9.49 -8.00
C GLY A 21 5.13 8.23 -7.90
N MET A 22 4.87 7.42 -6.89
CA MET A 22 5.50 6.12 -6.71
C MET A 22 4.53 4.99 -7.09
N ASN A 23 5.06 3.95 -7.71
CA ASN A 23 4.27 2.76 -7.97
C ASN A 23 4.30 1.81 -6.77
N HIS A 24 3.13 1.34 -6.37
CA HIS A 24 2.98 0.13 -5.60
C HIS A 24 3.44 -1.08 -6.45
N ARG A 25 3.28 -2.31 -5.99
CA ARG A 25 3.67 -3.52 -6.75
C ARG A 25 3.13 -3.52 -8.18
N ILE A 26 3.91 -4.09 -9.11
CA ILE A 26 3.54 -4.24 -10.52
C ILE A 26 2.69 -5.50 -10.72
N GLY A 27 3.03 -6.59 -10.03
CA GLY A 27 2.37 -7.87 -10.19
C GLY A 27 2.16 -8.64 -8.89
N LEU A 28 2.19 -9.96 -8.99
CA LEU A 28 2.14 -10.88 -7.85
C LEU A 28 3.52 -11.47 -7.52
N PHE A 29 4.56 -10.95 -8.14
CA PHE A 29 5.91 -11.49 -8.10
C PHE A 29 6.93 -10.54 -7.45
N ASP A 30 6.61 -9.29 -7.25
CA ASP A 30 7.52 -8.24 -6.78
C ASP A 30 7.26 -7.79 -5.34
N MET A 31 6.11 -8.15 -4.76
CA MET A 31 5.80 -7.92 -3.33
C MET A 31 4.62 -8.79 -2.89
N ASN A 32 4.68 -9.32 -1.67
CA ASN A 32 3.52 -9.94 -1.04
C ASN A 32 2.63 -8.85 -0.44
N LEU A 33 1.36 -8.85 -0.82
CA LEU A 33 0.32 -8.03 -0.19
C LEU A 33 -0.76 -8.97 0.34
N LEU A 34 -0.83 -9.09 1.66
CA LEU A 34 -1.84 -9.87 2.34
C LEU A 34 -3.06 -8.99 2.57
N LYS A 35 -4.19 -9.45 2.07
CA LYS A 35 -5.48 -8.77 2.16
C LYS A 35 -6.39 -9.47 3.14
N ASP A 36 -7.52 -8.83 3.48
CA ASP A 36 -8.58 -9.36 4.34
C ASP A 36 -8.89 -10.84 4.06
N ASN A 37 -9.18 -11.18 2.82
CA ASN A 37 -9.46 -12.56 2.41
C ASN A 37 -8.28 -13.51 2.67
N HIS A 38 -7.04 -13.08 2.49
CA HIS A 38 -5.88 -13.92 2.78
C HIS A 38 -5.75 -14.17 4.28
N VAL A 39 -6.04 -13.15 5.09
CA VAL A 39 -6.03 -13.23 6.55
C VAL A 39 -7.13 -14.18 7.04
N ASP A 40 -8.35 -14.00 6.54
CA ASP A 40 -9.50 -14.81 6.93
C ASP A 40 -9.31 -16.30 6.56
N PHE A 41 -8.85 -16.60 5.34
CA PHE A 41 -8.55 -17.97 4.90
C PHE A 41 -7.32 -18.58 5.59
N ALA A 42 -6.40 -17.78 6.06
CA ALA A 42 -5.23 -18.28 6.79
C ALA A 42 -5.54 -18.64 8.25
N GLY A 43 -6.63 -18.07 8.82
CA GLY A 43 -7.00 -18.20 10.22
C GLY A 43 -6.44 -17.09 11.11
N GLY A 44 -6.26 -15.87 10.54
CA GLY A 44 -5.84 -14.66 11.26
C GLY A 44 -4.53 -14.06 10.78
N ILE A 45 -4.23 -12.88 11.30
CA ILE A 45 -3.05 -12.07 10.96
C ILE A 45 -1.73 -12.84 11.18
N PRO A 46 -1.47 -13.45 12.36
CA PRO A 46 -0.20 -14.13 12.58
C PRO A 46 0.01 -15.33 11.65
N ALA A 47 -1.06 -16.09 11.36
CA ALA A 47 -1.00 -17.23 10.47
C ALA A 47 -0.73 -16.82 9.03
N ALA A 48 -1.38 -15.77 8.54
CA ALA A 48 -1.17 -15.23 7.20
C ALA A 48 0.27 -14.75 7.00
N LEU A 49 0.79 -13.95 7.94
CA LEU A 49 2.16 -13.43 7.90
C LEU A 49 3.20 -14.55 7.97
N THR A 50 3.01 -15.53 8.86
CA THR A 50 3.90 -16.68 8.98
C THR A 50 3.97 -17.49 7.69
N ARG A 51 2.80 -17.80 7.08
CA ARG A 51 2.75 -18.52 5.80
C ARG A 51 3.45 -17.77 4.67
N ALA A 52 3.26 -16.43 4.58
CA ALA A 52 3.92 -15.62 3.57
C ALA A 52 5.45 -15.62 3.73
N ARG A 53 5.95 -15.43 4.96
CA ARG A 53 7.38 -15.51 5.28
C ARG A 53 7.96 -16.87 4.93
N ASP A 54 7.32 -17.95 5.36
CA ASP A 54 7.81 -19.31 5.18
C ASP A 54 7.80 -19.72 3.70
N TYR A 55 6.78 -19.29 2.93
CA TYR A 55 6.78 -19.44 1.48
C TYR A 55 7.96 -18.72 0.81
N CYS A 56 8.24 -17.48 1.20
CA CYS A 56 9.39 -16.74 0.66
C CYS A 56 10.70 -17.46 0.97
N LYS A 57 10.86 -17.94 2.21
CA LYS A 57 12.04 -18.70 2.64
C LYS A 57 12.20 -20.00 1.86
N GLU A 58 11.13 -20.79 1.72
CA GLU A 58 11.13 -22.05 0.96
C GLU A 58 11.52 -21.85 -0.51
N LYS A 59 11.02 -20.77 -1.12
CA LYS A 59 11.30 -20.46 -2.54
C LYS A 59 12.56 -19.65 -2.77
N GLY A 60 13.34 -19.34 -1.73
CA GLY A 60 14.55 -18.50 -1.85
C GLY A 60 14.25 -17.08 -2.35
N LYS A 61 13.06 -16.54 -2.06
CA LYS A 61 12.62 -15.21 -2.51
C LYS A 61 12.78 -14.19 -1.39
N HIS A 62 13.33 -13.03 -1.72
CA HIS A 62 13.45 -11.88 -0.81
C HIS A 62 12.40 -10.82 -1.20
N LEU A 63 11.13 -11.13 -0.96
CA LEU A 63 10.02 -10.23 -1.24
C LEU A 63 9.57 -9.53 0.04
N ARG A 64 9.32 -8.25 -0.06
CA ARG A 64 8.68 -7.47 1.01
C ARG A 64 7.30 -8.04 1.31
N ILE A 65 6.91 -7.96 2.57
CA ILE A 65 5.60 -8.42 3.05
C ILE A 65 4.84 -7.21 3.58
N GLU A 66 3.74 -6.92 2.92
CA GLU A 66 2.78 -5.92 3.32
C GLU A 66 1.48 -6.61 3.76
N ILE A 67 0.86 -6.07 4.80
CA ILE A 67 -0.42 -6.55 5.31
C ILE A 67 -1.43 -5.41 5.42
N GLU A 68 -2.62 -5.65 4.91
CA GLU A 68 -3.80 -4.80 5.03
C GLU A 68 -4.46 -5.04 6.38
N THR A 69 -4.71 -3.97 7.14
CA THR A 69 -5.33 -4.02 8.47
C THR A 69 -6.58 -3.17 8.52
N ARG A 70 -7.62 -3.65 9.21
CA ARG A 70 -8.96 -3.05 9.29
C ARG A 70 -9.19 -2.28 10.60
N ASN A 71 -8.38 -2.56 11.61
CA ASN A 71 -8.50 -1.97 12.95
C ASN A 71 -7.18 -2.04 13.72
N GLU A 72 -7.18 -1.42 14.89
CA GLU A 72 -6.00 -1.30 15.76
C GLU A 72 -5.56 -2.65 16.37
N ASP A 73 -6.50 -3.59 16.58
CA ASP A 73 -6.15 -4.92 17.10
C ASP A 73 -5.37 -5.73 16.07
N GLU A 74 -5.79 -5.67 14.79
CA GLU A 74 -5.05 -6.30 13.70
C GLU A 74 -3.65 -5.69 13.52
N ILE A 75 -3.49 -4.38 13.76
CA ILE A 75 -2.17 -3.74 13.77
C ILE A 75 -1.31 -4.33 14.89
N ARG A 76 -1.84 -4.47 16.10
CA ARG A 76 -1.11 -5.08 17.24
C ARG A 76 -0.72 -6.51 16.96
N GLU A 77 -1.62 -7.32 16.40
CA GLU A 77 -1.32 -8.69 16.00
C GLU A 77 -0.21 -8.75 14.94
N ALA A 78 -0.25 -7.88 13.94
CA ALA A 78 0.78 -7.80 12.91
C ALA A 78 2.15 -7.42 13.50
N LEU A 79 2.19 -6.40 14.35
CA LEU A 79 3.38 -5.93 15.03
C LEU A 79 3.99 -6.99 15.95
N ALA A 80 3.15 -7.73 16.68
CA ALA A 80 3.59 -8.81 17.57
C ALA A 80 4.37 -9.92 16.85
N THR A 81 4.12 -10.14 15.54
CA THR A 81 4.88 -11.11 14.74
C THR A 81 6.28 -10.62 14.36
N GLY A 82 6.50 -9.31 14.30
CA GLY A 82 7.71 -8.69 13.78
C GLY A 82 8.01 -8.99 12.30
N ILE A 83 7.05 -9.59 11.56
CA ILE A 83 7.25 -10.04 10.17
C ILE A 83 7.07 -8.92 9.14
N PRO A 84 5.99 -8.09 9.17
CA PRO A 84 5.70 -7.18 8.08
C PRO A 84 6.79 -6.12 7.89
N ASP A 85 7.00 -5.75 6.63
CA ASP A 85 7.83 -4.60 6.22
C ASP A 85 6.98 -3.35 6.06
N ARG A 86 5.67 -3.53 5.79
CA ARG A 86 4.69 -2.47 5.66
C ARG A 86 3.33 -2.89 6.22
N ILE A 87 2.66 -1.96 6.87
CA ILE A 87 1.25 -2.09 7.31
C ILE A 87 0.42 -1.08 6.53
N MET A 88 -0.62 -1.59 5.85
CA MET A 88 -1.61 -0.77 5.17
C MET A 88 -2.82 -0.57 6.06
N LEU A 89 -3.18 0.69 6.29
CA LEU A 89 -4.37 1.11 7.03
C LEU A 89 -5.52 1.23 6.03
N ASP A 90 -6.38 0.22 5.97
CA ASP A 90 -7.46 0.18 4.98
C ASP A 90 -8.72 0.87 5.49
N ASN A 91 -9.16 1.90 4.77
CA ASN A 91 -10.35 2.69 5.08
C ASN A 91 -10.36 3.33 6.50
N PHE A 92 -9.20 3.65 7.05
CA PHE A 92 -9.09 4.44 8.28
C PHE A 92 -9.46 5.90 8.00
N THR A 93 -10.11 6.56 8.97
CA THR A 93 -10.24 8.02 8.95
C THR A 93 -8.91 8.69 9.33
N PRO A 94 -8.69 9.98 9.03
CA PRO A 94 -7.47 10.67 9.47
C PRO A 94 -7.22 10.59 10.98
N GLU A 95 -8.26 10.65 11.81
CA GLU A 95 -8.13 10.51 13.27
C GLU A 95 -7.65 9.12 13.67
N ARG A 96 -8.21 8.07 13.07
CA ARG A 96 -7.76 6.69 13.31
C ARG A 96 -6.36 6.46 12.76
N THR A 97 -6.04 7.06 11.62
CA THR A 97 -4.70 6.99 11.02
C THR A 97 -3.65 7.57 11.97
N ARG A 98 -3.89 8.73 12.60
CA ARG A 98 -2.94 9.31 13.59
C ARG A 98 -2.69 8.36 14.75
N LYS A 99 -3.75 7.78 15.33
CA LYS A 99 -3.61 6.80 16.43
C LYS A 99 -2.83 5.56 15.99
N ALA A 100 -3.09 5.04 14.79
CA ALA A 100 -2.36 3.91 14.24
C ALA A 100 -0.87 4.23 14.02
N VAL A 101 -0.56 5.43 13.51
CA VAL A 101 0.82 5.90 13.35
C VAL A 101 1.52 5.98 14.70
N GLU A 102 0.89 6.59 15.71
CA GLU A 102 1.45 6.66 17.08
C GLU A 102 1.74 5.27 17.65
N LEU A 103 0.81 4.33 17.48
CA LEU A 103 0.95 2.94 17.91
C LEU A 103 2.15 2.26 17.23
N ILE A 104 2.27 2.36 15.89
CA ILE A 104 3.33 1.71 15.13
C ILE A 104 4.68 2.36 15.46
N ARG A 105 4.76 3.69 15.50
CA ARG A 105 6.01 4.42 15.83
C ARG A 105 6.45 4.19 17.28
N GLY A 106 5.51 3.98 18.20
CA GLY A 106 5.81 3.54 19.57
C GLY A 106 6.48 2.17 19.58
N TRP A 107 5.88 1.20 18.91
CA TRP A 107 6.42 -0.15 18.78
C TRP A 107 7.83 -0.17 18.12
N GLU A 108 8.05 0.64 17.08
CA GLU A 108 9.36 0.76 16.41
C GLU A 108 10.47 1.18 17.39
N LYS A 109 10.18 2.15 18.26
CA LYS A 109 11.15 2.65 19.27
C LYS A 109 11.57 1.55 20.25
N GLU A 110 10.62 0.67 20.61
CA GLU A 110 10.86 -0.42 21.55
C GLU A 110 11.57 -1.61 20.90
N ASN A 111 11.32 -1.87 19.62
CA ASN A 111 11.77 -3.09 18.93
C ASN A 111 12.92 -2.83 17.93
N GLY A 112 13.26 -1.58 17.63
CA GLY A 112 14.38 -1.23 16.75
C GLY A 112 14.17 -1.61 15.27
N LYS A 113 12.94 -1.96 14.87
CA LYS A 113 12.59 -2.29 13.48
C LYS A 113 11.65 -1.24 12.92
N HIS A 114 12.01 -0.65 11.78
CA HIS A 114 11.15 0.27 11.06
C HIS A 114 10.10 -0.47 10.24
N ILE A 115 8.83 0.00 10.30
CA ILE A 115 7.68 -0.51 9.55
C ILE A 115 7.12 0.64 8.72
N GLU A 116 7.10 0.50 7.41
CA GLU A 116 6.43 1.50 6.56
C GLU A 116 4.91 1.48 6.80
N ILE A 117 4.30 2.66 6.79
CA ILE A 117 2.86 2.84 7.00
C ILE A 117 2.24 3.39 5.72
N GLU A 118 1.22 2.72 5.21
CA GLU A 118 0.47 3.13 4.03
C GLU A 118 -0.99 3.39 4.39
N SER A 119 -1.53 4.57 4.04
CA SER A 119 -2.97 4.82 4.06
C SER A 119 -3.60 4.46 2.73
N SER A 120 -4.72 3.74 2.77
CA SER A 120 -5.46 3.30 1.58
C SER A 120 -6.98 3.34 1.82
N GLY A 121 -7.75 3.35 0.74
CA GLY A 121 -9.21 3.32 0.77
C GLY A 121 -9.87 4.68 0.56
N GLY A 122 -10.50 4.87 -0.62
CA GLY A 122 -11.31 6.04 -0.92
C GLY A 122 -10.62 7.41 -0.92
N ILE A 123 -9.29 7.46 -0.91
CA ILE A 123 -8.52 8.70 -0.84
C ILE A 123 -8.55 9.42 -2.19
N THR A 124 -8.86 10.72 -2.16
CA THR A 124 -8.97 11.61 -3.32
C THR A 124 -7.97 12.76 -3.22
N LEU A 125 -7.87 13.58 -4.28
CA LEU A 125 -7.03 14.79 -4.25
C LEU A 125 -7.46 15.77 -3.14
N ASP A 126 -8.74 15.84 -2.82
CA ASP A 126 -9.25 16.72 -1.78
C ASP A 126 -8.91 16.26 -0.37
N THR A 127 -8.75 14.95 -0.16
CA THR A 127 -8.51 14.34 1.16
C THR A 127 -7.07 13.89 1.39
N ILE A 128 -6.26 13.76 0.34
CA ILE A 128 -4.88 13.21 0.42
C ILE A 128 -4.01 13.96 1.44
N ARG A 129 -4.18 15.28 1.53
CA ARG A 129 -3.40 16.11 2.47
C ARG A 129 -3.66 15.73 3.92
N ASP A 130 -4.90 15.42 4.28
CA ASP A 130 -5.26 15.07 5.65
C ASP A 130 -4.61 13.76 6.09
N TYR A 131 -4.52 12.79 5.17
CA TYR A 131 -3.81 11.54 5.40
C TYR A 131 -2.29 11.73 5.46
N ALA A 132 -1.72 12.52 4.55
CA ALA A 132 -0.29 12.81 4.55
C ALA A 132 0.16 13.50 5.86
N LEU A 133 -0.66 14.39 6.42
CA LEU A 133 -0.40 15.06 7.69
C LEU A 133 -0.51 14.14 8.93
N CYS A 134 -0.97 12.90 8.76
CA CYS A 134 -1.00 11.93 9.85
C CYS A 134 0.37 11.29 10.14
N GLY A 135 1.38 11.49 9.27
CA GLY A 135 2.72 10.92 9.44
C GLY A 135 2.91 9.53 8.86
N VAL A 136 2.06 9.15 7.89
CA VAL A 136 2.24 7.93 7.09
C VAL A 136 3.39 8.10 6.09
N ASP A 137 4.01 6.99 5.68
CA ASP A 137 5.09 6.99 4.68
C ASP A 137 4.53 7.03 3.25
N PHE A 138 3.34 6.46 3.04
CA PHE A 138 2.68 6.39 1.73
C PHE A 138 1.18 6.64 1.84
N VAL A 139 0.64 7.21 0.76
CA VAL A 139 -0.80 7.33 0.53
C VAL A 139 -1.12 6.72 -0.82
N SER A 140 -1.98 5.71 -0.84
CA SER A 140 -2.40 5.03 -2.07
C SER A 140 -3.68 5.62 -2.63
N VAL A 141 -3.60 6.03 -3.89
CA VAL A 141 -4.72 6.60 -4.66
C VAL A 141 -4.96 5.76 -5.90
N GLY A 142 -5.94 4.85 -5.84
CA GLY A 142 -6.26 3.94 -6.95
C GLY A 142 -6.70 4.66 -8.22
N ALA A 143 -7.33 5.84 -8.09
CA ALA A 143 -7.80 6.64 -9.20
C ALA A 143 -6.69 7.05 -10.18
N LEU A 144 -5.42 7.09 -9.75
CA LEU A 144 -4.29 7.38 -10.62
C LEU A 144 -4.12 6.37 -11.77
N THR A 145 -4.65 5.16 -11.64
CA THR A 145 -4.52 4.10 -12.64
C THR A 145 -5.85 3.52 -13.12
N HIS A 146 -6.96 3.68 -12.40
CA HIS A 146 -8.24 3.10 -12.82
C HIS A 146 -9.32 4.14 -13.17
N SER A 147 -9.06 5.42 -12.95
CA SER A 147 -10.04 6.50 -13.19
C SER A 147 -9.38 7.74 -13.76
N VAL A 148 -8.43 7.57 -14.68
CA VAL A 148 -7.80 8.67 -15.39
C VAL A 148 -8.82 9.38 -16.28
N LYS A 149 -8.75 10.70 -16.33
CA LYS A 149 -9.56 11.52 -17.25
C LYS A 149 -8.76 11.78 -18.52
N SER A 150 -9.41 11.69 -19.68
CA SER A 150 -8.82 12.07 -20.95
C SER A 150 -8.46 13.56 -20.95
N LEU A 151 -7.27 13.87 -21.44
CA LEU A 151 -6.85 15.25 -21.68
C LEU A 151 -7.34 15.68 -23.08
N ASP A 152 -7.93 16.86 -23.16
CA ASP A 152 -8.26 17.47 -24.44
C ASP A 152 -6.98 18.05 -25.06
N MET A 153 -6.46 17.37 -26.08
CA MET A 153 -5.22 17.74 -26.77
C MET A 153 -5.49 18.02 -28.23
N SER A 154 -4.89 19.09 -28.76
CA SER A 154 -4.94 19.45 -30.17
C SER A 154 -3.55 19.45 -30.78
N PHE A 155 -3.39 18.70 -31.85
CA PHE A 155 -2.16 18.69 -32.64
C PHE A 155 -2.32 19.59 -33.87
N LYS A 156 -1.48 20.63 -34.00
CA LYS A 156 -1.54 21.59 -35.10
C LYS A 156 -0.22 21.62 -35.87
N ALA A 157 -0.29 21.63 -37.19
CA ALA A 157 0.88 21.85 -38.00
C ALA A 157 1.42 23.28 -37.83
N VAL A 158 2.71 23.41 -37.66
CA VAL A 158 3.42 24.69 -37.65
C VAL A 158 4.04 24.85 -39.03
N LYS A 159 3.78 26.00 -39.69
CA LYS A 159 4.51 26.37 -40.90
C LYS A 159 5.84 26.97 -40.46
N GLU A 160 6.94 26.47 -41.02
CA GLU A 160 8.25 27.09 -40.93
C GLU A 160 8.29 28.43 -41.67
#